data_83bc5097c82708ddffc06d933d250304
#
_entry.id   83bc5097c82708ddffc06d933d250304
#
_cell.length_a   1.000
_cell.length_b   1.000
_cell.length_c   1.000
_cell.angle_alpha   90.00
_cell.angle_beta   90.00
_cell.angle_gamma   90.00
#
_symmetry.space_group_name_H-M   'P 1'
#
loop_
_entity.id
_entity.type
_entity.pdbx_description
1 polymer ?
#
loop_
_entity_poly.entity_id
_entity_poly.type
_entity_poly.pdbx_seq_one_letter_code
_entity_poly.pdbx_strand_id
1 'polypeptide(L)'
;VVPLVQGNAEVEADNRRRRTTIYGAGSEWPEAYSMRVKSGRFLPEDDPVAPRAYAVLGSKMRQELFGDRSPLGQRITIGGSRYRVIGVMESKGSVLGFDLDDTVYIPVARAMSLFNKDTLFQVDMLYKEGVSVDSVVDGISTMLEARHGKDDFTITTQQQMLDVLGQVLDVLTFAVGAIGGISLLVGAIGIVTIMTIAIKERTNEIGLLRALGAKQSQVLSLFLGEAIVLSAVGGVSGLVLGIGIAQLLHLALPALPVHTPMLFVVLAEAVAVLIGLLAGVLPARRAALLDPVDALRSE
;
A
#
# COMPACT_ATOMS: atom_id res chain seq x y z
N VAL A 1 -27.60 4.26 10.76
CA VAL A 1 -26.78 5.47 10.98
C VAL A 1 -25.91 5.27 12.20
N VAL A 2 -24.61 5.40 12.06
CA VAL A 2 -23.64 5.09 13.11
C VAL A 2 -22.92 6.36 13.55
N PRO A 3 -23.35 6.96 14.64
CA PRO A 3 -22.65 8.11 15.23
C PRO A 3 -21.32 7.66 15.87
N LEU A 4 -20.29 8.48 15.71
CA LEU A 4 -18.96 8.21 16.25
C LEU A 4 -18.40 9.40 17.02
N VAL A 5 -17.87 9.11 18.20
CA VAL A 5 -17.03 10.02 18.99
C VAL A 5 -15.72 9.29 19.28
N GLN A 6 -14.60 9.96 19.10
CA GLN A 6 -13.28 9.39 19.35
C GLN A 6 -12.50 10.25 20.35
N GLY A 7 -11.77 9.59 21.23
CA GLY A 7 -10.82 10.22 22.14
C GLY A 7 -9.88 9.21 22.74
N ASN A 8 -8.85 9.70 23.44
CA ASN A 8 -7.88 8.84 24.14
C ASN A 8 -8.05 9.01 25.64
N ALA A 9 -8.16 7.88 26.34
CA ALA A 9 -8.23 7.88 27.79
C ALA A 9 -7.42 6.73 28.39
N GLU A 10 -7.11 6.85 29.67
CA GLU A 10 -6.55 5.76 30.45
C GLU A 10 -7.68 4.83 30.89
N VAL A 11 -7.48 3.54 30.66
CA VAL A 11 -8.39 2.46 31.07
C VAL A 11 -7.71 1.68 32.16
N GLU A 12 -8.42 1.53 33.28
CA GLU A 12 -7.92 0.83 34.48
C GLU A 12 -8.82 -0.36 34.79
N ALA A 13 -8.19 -1.50 35.08
CA ALA A 13 -8.86 -2.69 35.59
C ALA A 13 -7.97 -3.35 36.64
N ASP A 14 -8.49 -3.52 37.88
CA ASP A 14 -7.71 -4.00 39.02
C ASP A 14 -6.43 -3.17 39.21
N ASN A 15 -5.28 -3.81 38.99
CA ASN A 15 -3.95 -3.19 39.17
C ASN A 15 -3.25 -2.88 37.80
N ARG A 16 -3.97 -2.94 36.68
CA ARG A 16 -3.43 -2.72 35.34
C ARG A 16 -4.04 -1.46 34.74
N ARG A 17 -3.21 -0.70 34.04
CA ARG A 17 -3.59 0.53 33.36
C ARG A 17 -3.05 0.52 31.94
N ARG A 18 -3.84 1.07 31.03
CA ARG A 18 -3.43 1.26 29.65
C ARG A 18 -4.10 2.47 29.03
N ARG A 19 -3.33 3.32 28.38
CA ARG A 19 -3.89 4.42 27.59
C ARG A 19 -4.19 3.91 26.19
N THR A 20 -5.42 4.12 25.75
CA THR A 20 -5.88 3.63 24.47
C THR A 20 -6.94 4.55 23.85
N THR A 21 -7.32 4.26 22.60
CA THR A 21 -8.42 4.95 21.92
C THR A 21 -9.76 4.42 22.42
N ILE A 22 -10.61 5.35 22.79
CA ILE A 22 -11.99 5.09 23.19
C ILE A 22 -12.90 5.55 22.07
N TYR A 23 -13.75 4.64 21.59
CA TYR A 23 -14.80 4.94 20.62
C TYR A 23 -16.15 5.01 21.32
N GLY A 24 -16.82 6.16 21.22
CA GLY A 24 -18.24 6.28 21.48
C GLY A 24 -18.99 5.84 20.24
N ALA A 25 -19.66 4.69 20.30
CA ALA A 25 -20.27 4.05 19.14
C ALA A 25 -21.73 3.69 19.39
N GLY A 26 -22.52 3.68 18.31
CA GLY A 26 -23.90 3.16 18.29
C GLY A 26 -23.95 1.62 18.25
N SER A 27 -25.16 1.06 18.43
CA SER A 27 -25.40 -0.40 18.41
C SER A 27 -25.07 -1.04 17.07
N GLU A 28 -25.20 -0.30 15.97
CA GLU A 28 -24.99 -0.75 14.59
C GLU A 28 -23.51 -0.80 14.17
N TRP A 29 -22.60 -0.37 15.04
CA TRP A 29 -21.16 -0.37 14.75
C TRP A 29 -20.60 -1.71 14.24
N PRO A 30 -20.91 -2.86 14.86
CA PRO A 30 -20.40 -4.14 14.38
C PRO A 30 -20.84 -4.48 12.97
N GLU A 31 -22.08 -4.14 12.60
CA GLU A 31 -22.62 -4.38 11.26
C GLU A 31 -21.94 -3.45 10.24
N ALA A 32 -21.82 -2.16 10.55
CA ALA A 32 -21.19 -1.17 9.68
C ALA A 32 -19.75 -1.49 9.31
N TYR A 33 -19.00 -2.02 10.27
CA TYR A 33 -17.58 -2.32 10.09
C TYR A 33 -17.27 -3.81 9.92
N SER A 34 -18.30 -4.65 9.72
CA SER A 34 -18.16 -6.11 9.58
C SER A 34 -17.30 -6.70 10.71
N MET A 35 -17.55 -6.27 11.94
CA MET A 35 -16.87 -6.73 13.15
C MET A 35 -17.74 -7.74 13.90
N ARG A 36 -17.10 -8.70 14.55
CA ARG A 36 -17.80 -9.72 15.34
C ARG A 36 -17.47 -9.60 16.82
N VAL A 37 -18.45 -9.96 17.65
CA VAL A 37 -18.26 -10.07 19.08
C VAL A 37 -17.83 -11.50 19.40
N LYS A 38 -16.66 -11.66 20.02
CA LYS A 38 -16.11 -12.95 20.42
C LYS A 38 -16.81 -13.53 21.64
N SER A 39 -17.15 -12.69 22.61
CA SER A 39 -17.82 -13.10 23.84
C SER A 39 -18.70 -11.99 24.41
N GLY A 40 -19.84 -12.33 24.98
CA GLY A 40 -20.81 -11.35 25.46
C GLY A 40 -21.66 -10.77 24.33
N ARG A 41 -21.92 -9.49 24.39
CA ARG A 41 -22.68 -8.73 23.36
C ARG A 41 -22.08 -7.36 23.15
N PHE A 42 -22.38 -6.73 21.99
CA PHE A 42 -22.03 -5.34 21.76
C PHE A 42 -22.94 -4.39 22.53
N LEU A 43 -22.67 -3.09 22.44
CA LEU A 43 -23.50 -2.05 23.06
C LEU A 43 -24.93 -2.16 22.56
N PRO A 44 -25.93 -2.21 23.44
CA PRO A 44 -27.32 -2.16 23.04
C PRO A 44 -27.69 -0.76 22.57
N GLU A 45 -28.78 -0.63 21.86
CA GLU A 45 -29.43 0.65 21.65
C GLU A 45 -29.71 1.28 23.03
N ASP A 46 -29.30 2.52 23.21
CA ASP A 46 -29.32 3.17 24.50
C ASP A 46 -30.01 4.54 24.45
N ASP A 47 -30.56 4.95 25.57
CA ASP A 47 -31.16 6.26 25.71
C ASP A 47 -30.07 7.36 25.64
N PRO A 48 -30.13 8.29 24.69
CA PRO A 48 -29.16 9.38 24.58
C PRO A 48 -29.11 10.27 25.84
N VAL A 49 -30.21 10.36 26.59
CA VAL A 49 -30.32 11.22 27.78
C VAL A 49 -29.75 10.52 29.03
N ALA A 50 -29.97 9.22 29.14
CA ALA A 50 -29.55 8.41 30.30
C ALA A 50 -28.74 7.17 29.89
N PRO A 51 -27.59 7.33 29.22
CA PRO A 51 -26.82 6.21 28.70
C PRO A 51 -26.24 5.34 29.80
N ARG A 52 -26.36 4.03 29.63
CA ARG A 52 -25.81 3.04 30.56
C ARG A 52 -24.29 3.01 30.50
N ALA A 53 -23.63 2.83 31.65
CA ALA A 53 -22.17 2.78 31.73
C ALA A 53 -21.67 1.36 31.33
N TYR A 54 -21.81 1.01 30.05
CA TYR A 54 -21.32 -0.22 29.47
C TYR A 54 -20.06 0.01 28.65
N ALA A 55 -19.21 -1.02 28.58
CA ALA A 55 -18.02 -1.03 27.74
C ALA A 55 -17.87 -2.37 27.03
N VAL A 56 -17.36 -2.32 25.81
CA VAL A 56 -16.92 -3.49 25.05
C VAL A 56 -15.44 -3.33 24.74
N LEU A 57 -14.66 -4.38 25.00
CA LEU A 57 -13.21 -4.35 24.86
C LEU A 57 -12.78 -4.91 23.51
N GLY A 58 -11.78 -4.31 22.88
CA GLY A 58 -11.02 -4.95 21.83
C GLY A 58 -10.24 -6.16 22.34
N SER A 59 -9.84 -7.05 21.44
CA SER A 59 -9.19 -8.32 21.81
C SER A 59 -7.89 -8.12 22.58
N LYS A 60 -7.06 -7.16 22.15
CA LYS A 60 -5.79 -6.81 22.80
C LYS A 60 -5.99 -6.12 24.15
N MET A 61 -6.95 -5.18 24.22
CA MET A 61 -7.32 -4.54 25.50
C MET A 61 -7.77 -5.57 26.55
N ARG A 62 -8.58 -6.55 26.15
CA ARG A 62 -8.98 -7.66 27.03
C ARG A 62 -7.76 -8.39 27.54
N GLN A 63 -6.81 -8.74 26.69
CA GLN A 63 -5.62 -9.50 27.07
C GLN A 63 -4.69 -8.71 28.00
N GLU A 64 -4.48 -7.43 27.72
CA GLU A 64 -3.63 -6.56 28.51
C GLU A 64 -4.20 -6.29 29.92
N LEU A 65 -5.50 -6.06 30.03
CA LEU A 65 -6.12 -5.74 31.32
C LEU A 65 -6.47 -6.97 32.15
N PHE A 66 -6.93 -8.05 31.53
CA PHE A 66 -7.46 -9.21 32.25
C PHE A 66 -6.63 -10.50 32.09
N GLY A 67 -5.72 -10.56 31.08
CA GLY A 67 -4.99 -11.78 30.78
C GLY A 67 -5.95 -12.89 30.38
N ASP A 68 -5.90 -14.04 31.06
CA ASP A 68 -6.76 -15.19 30.80
C ASP A 68 -8.11 -15.15 31.53
N ARG A 69 -8.31 -14.18 32.43
CA ARG A 69 -9.58 -14.03 33.16
C ARG A 69 -10.68 -13.49 32.27
N SER A 70 -11.92 -13.90 32.54
CA SER A 70 -13.08 -13.34 31.86
C SER A 70 -13.33 -11.90 32.30
N PRO A 71 -13.42 -10.93 31.36
CA PRO A 71 -13.73 -9.54 31.67
C PRO A 71 -15.23 -9.30 31.82
N LEU A 72 -16.09 -10.23 31.38
CA LEU A 72 -17.54 -10.05 31.35
C LEU A 72 -18.11 -9.81 32.75
N GLY A 73 -18.91 -8.75 32.87
CA GLY A 73 -19.51 -8.32 34.13
C GLY A 73 -18.57 -7.54 35.06
N GLN A 74 -17.27 -7.55 34.81
CA GLN A 74 -16.27 -6.81 35.59
C GLN A 74 -16.42 -5.30 35.38
N ARG A 75 -15.92 -4.53 36.32
CA ARG A 75 -15.89 -3.08 36.26
C ARG A 75 -14.51 -2.60 35.84
N ILE A 76 -14.49 -1.63 34.93
CA ILE A 76 -13.29 -0.89 34.51
C ILE A 76 -13.51 0.59 34.75
N THR A 77 -12.43 1.34 34.91
CA THR A 77 -12.46 2.81 34.99
C THR A 77 -11.88 3.37 33.70
N ILE A 78 -12.58 4.26 33.04
CA ILE A 78 -12.14 4.96 31.82
C ILE A 78 -12.18 6.44 32.12
N GLY A 79 -11.03 7.13 32.13
CA GLY A 79 -10.94 8.55 32.41
C GLY A 79 -11.63 8.96 33.71
N GLY A 80 -11.54 8.14 34.77
CA GLY A 80 -12.15 8.37 36.07
C GLY A 80 -13.61 7.89 36.20
N SER A 81 -14.28 7.52 35.12
CA SER A 81 -15.68 7.03 35.14
C SER A 81 -15.74 5.51 35.10
N ARG A 82 -16.66 4.92 35.86
CA ARG A 82 -16.80 3.45 35.96
C ARG A 82 -17.74 2.90 34.92
N TYR A 83 -17.30 1.83 34.25
CA TYR A 83 -18.06 1.09 33.22
C TYR A 83 -18.12 -0.40 33.54
N ARG A 84 -19.19 -1.08 33.13
CA ARG A 84 -19.30 -2.53 33.20
C ARG A 84 -18.97 -3.12 31.83
N VAL A 85 -18.04 -4.07 31.78
CA VAL A 85 -17.71 -4.80 30.56
C VAL A 85 -18.82 -5.77 30.23
N ILE A 86 -19.39 -5.66 29.01
CA ILE A 86 -20.49 -6.51 28.52
C ILE A 86 -20.12 -7.36 27.33
N GLY A 87 -18.98 -7.10 26.70
CA GLY A 87 -18.52 -7.85 25.55
C GLY A 87 -17.04 -7.67 25.26
N VAL A 88 -16.53 -8.56 24.41
CA VAL A 88 -15.18 -8.52 23.84
C VAL A 88 -15.28 -8.74 22.34
N MET A 89 -14.63 -7.89 21.56
CA MET A 89 -14.57 -8.01 20.10
C MET A 89 -13.66 -9.15 19.67
N GLU A 90 -13.95 -9.74 18.52
CA GLU A 90 -13.02 -10.62 17.82
C GLU A 90 -11.83 -9.80 17.28
N SER A 91 -10.65 -10.42 17.21
CA SER A 91 -9.48 -9.75 16.68
C SER A 91 -9.65 -9.45 15.20
N LYS A 92 -9.47 -8.20 14.81
CA LYS A 92 -9.49 -7.73 13.42
C LYS A 92 -8.13 -7.23 12.96
N GLY A 93 -7.23 -7.01 13.90
CA GLY A 93 -5.90 -6.50 13.64
C GLY A 93 -5.85 -4.99 13.44
N SER A 94 -4.83 -4.55 12.70
CA SER A 94 -4.61 -3.14 12.37
C SER A 94 -5.09 -2.85 10.95
N VAL A 95 -5.89 -1.81 10.79
CA VAL A 95 -6.41 -1.32 9.51
C VAL A 95 -5.91 0.10 9.31
N LEU A 96 -5.17 0.35 8.22
CA LEU A 96 -4.61 1.68 7.89
C LEU A 96 -3.83 2.34 9.04
N GLY A 97 -3.12 1.55 9.86
CA GLY A 97 -2.35 2.05 11.00
C GLY A 97 -3.14 2.22 12.29
N PHE A 98 -4.46 2.01 12.29
CA PHE A 98 -5.30 1.99 13.49
C PHE A 98 -5.42 0.57 14.02
N ASP A 99 -4.96 0.35 15.26
CA ASP A 99 -5.08 -0.94 15.95
C ASP A 99 -6.49 -1.08 16.54
N LEU A 100 -7.39 -1.78 15.81
CA LEU A 100 -8.78 -1.99 16.22
C LEU A 100 -8.90 -2.97 17.39
N ASP A 101 -7.86 -3.71 17.70
CA ASP A 101 -7.80 -4.64 18.82
C ASP A 101 -7.44 -3.94 20.14
N ASP A 102 -6.72 -2.80 20.04
CA ASP A 102 -6.30 -1.99 21.18
C ASP A 102 -7.26 -0.80 21.40
N THR A 103 -8.55 -1.11 21.58
CA THR A 103 -9.61 -0.11 21.69
C THR A 103 -10.64 -0.49 22.74
N VAL A 104 -11.44 0.50 23.16
CA VAL A 104 -12.63 0.28 23.99
C VAL A 104 -13.81 1.04 23.38
N TYR A 105 -14.95 0.38 23.32
CA TYR A 105 -16.21 0.94 22.83
C TYR A 105 -17.14 1.24 23.99
N ILE A 106 -17.69 2.44 24.03
CA ILE A 106 -18.68 2.91 25.04
C ILE A 106 -19.85 3.60 24.30
N PRO A 107 -21.01 3.80 24.95
CA PRO A 107 -22.10 4.56 24.34
C PRO A 107 -21.68 5.97 23.95
N VAL A 108 -22.17 6.46 22.78
CA VAL A 108 -21.81 7.78 22.22
C VAL A 108 -21.98 8.91 23.23
N ALA A 109 -23.13 8.96 23.90
CA ALA A 109 -23.40 10.04 24.87
C ALA A 109 -22.45 9.99 26.07
N ARG A 110 -21.98 8.79 26.47
CA ARG A 110 -20.94 8.65 27.51
C ARG A 110 -19.59 9.14 27.03
N ALA A 111 -19.24 8.88 25.77
CA ALA A 111 -18.01 9.38 25.17
C ALA A 111 -18.02 10.90 25.02
N MET A 112 -19.13 11.49 24.58
CA MET A 112 -19.30 12.95 24.53
C MET A 112 -19.07 13.57 25.92
N SER A 113 -19.70 13.05 26.96
CA SER A 113 -19.51 13.51 28.32
C SER A 113 -18.08 13.31 28.83
N LEU A 114 -17.47 12.15 28.55
CA LEU A 114 -16.11 11.81 28.98
C LEU A 114 -15.07 12.77 28.38
N PHE A 115 -15.23 13.15 27.13
CA PHE A 115 -14.29 14.00 26.41
C PHE A 115 -14.71 15.48 26.37
N ASN A 116 -15.81 15.83 27.03
CA ASN A 116 -16.40 17.19 27.01
C ASN A 116 -16.58 17.71 25.57
N LYS A 117 -17.21 16.88 24.72
CA LYS A 117 -17.49 17.19 23.32
C LYS A 117 -18.97 17.42 23.11
N ASP A 118 -19.31 18.50 22.44
CA ASP A 118 -20.69 18.85 22.06
C ASP A 118 -21.02 18.40 20.63
N THR A 119 -20.02 17.94 19.88
CA THR A 119 -20.15 17.50 18.49
C THR A 119 -19.67 16.07 18.30
N LEU A 120 -20.25 15.38 17.34
CA LEU A 120 -19.78 14.08 16.88
C LEU A 120 -18.47 14.26 16.08
N PHE A 121 -17.63 13.25 16.09
CA PHE A 121 -16.45 13.20 15.25
C PHE A 121 -16.84 12.95 13.80
N GLN A 122 -17.71 11.97 13.58
CA GLN A 122 -18.31 11.63 12.29
C GLN A 122 -19.63 10.90 12.48
N VAL A 123 -20.39 10.80 11.40
CA VAL A 123 -21.60 10.00 11.32
C VAL A 123 -21.49 9.13 10.06
N ASP A 124 -21.43 7.81 10.24
CA ASP A 124 -21.40 6.90 9.12
C ASP A 124 -22.81 6.50 8.73
N MET A 125 -23.07 6.50 7.44
CA MET A 125 -24.36 6.11 6.88
C MET A 125 -24.20 4.91 5.99
N LEU A 126 -24.93 3.85 6.32
CA LEU A 126 -25.08 2.67 5.47
C LEU A 126 -26.35 2.83 4.65
N TYR A 127 -26.25 2.51 3.39
CA TYR A 127 -27.37 2.50 2.45
C TYR A 127 -27.51 1.12 1.79
N LYS A 128 -28.69 0.84 1.26
CA LYS A 128 -28.98 -0.47 0.65
C LYS A 128 -28.29 -0.62 -0.70
N GLU A 129 -27.90 -1.82 -1.02
CA GLU A 129 -27.38 -2.15 -2.36
C GLU A 129 -28.38 -1.75 -3.45
N GLY A 130 -27.85 -1.24 -4.57
CA GLY A 130 -28.65 -0.80 -5.71
C GLY A 130 -29.11 0.66 -5.68
N VAL A 131 -28.84 1.39 -4.60
CA VAL A 131 -29.10 2.85 -4.53
C VAL A 131 -27.89 3.59 -5.05
N SER A 132 -28.09 4.62 -5.89
CA SER A 132 -26.99 5.47 -6.37
C SER A 132 -26.38 6.26 -5.21
N VAL A 133 -25.07 6.21 -5.08
CA VAL A 133 -24.32 6.96 -4.07
C VAL A 133 -24.61 8.45 -4.17
N ASP A 134 -24.64 8.97 -5.40
CA ASP A 134 -24.89 10.40 -5.64
C ASP A 134 -26.26 10.85 -5.11
N SER A 135 -27.30 10.03 -5.33
CA SER A 135 -28.64 10.34 -4.83
C SER A 135 -28.72 10.31 -3.30
N VAL A 136 -27.92 9.46 -2.64
CA VAL A 136 -27.82 9.43 -1.17
C VAL A 136 -27.08 10.67 -0.66
N VAL A 137 -25.97 11.04 -1.30
CA VAL A 137 -25.18 12.24 -0.96
C VAL A 137 -26.04 13.50 -1.10
N ASP A 138 -26.74 13.65 -2.23
CA ASP A 138 -27.62 14.82 -2.47
C ASP A 138 -28.75 14.89 -1.44
N GLY A 139 -29.37 13.76 -1.11
CA GLY A 139 -30.42 13.69 -0.08
C GLY A 139 -29.91 14.06 1.31
N ILE A 140 -28.72 13.59 1.69
CA ILE A 140 -28.08 13.92 2.97
C ILE A 140 -27.71 15.41 3.01
N SER A 141 -27.10 15.93 1.95
CA SER A 141 -26.71 17.33 1.81
C SER A 141 -27.93 18.24 1.99
N THR A 142 -28.98 18.01 1.23
CA THR A 142 -30.20 18.79 1.31
C THR A 142 -30.81 18.77 2.72
N MET A 143 -30.81 17.60 3.37
CA MET A 143 -31.35 17.46 4.72
C MET A 143 -30.50 18.21 5.76
N LEU A 144 -29.18 18.11 5.67
CA LEU A 144 -28.27 18.77 6.62
C LEU A 144 -28.27 20.30 6.43
N GLU A 145 -28.23 20.77 5.18
CA GLU A 145 -28.36 22.20 4.87
C GLU A 145 -29.65 22.80 5.41
N ALA A 146 -30.76 22.06 5.24
CA ALA A 146 -32.06 22.50 5.78
C ALA A 146 -32.08 22.59 7.31
N ARG A 147 -31.31 21.73 8.01
CA ARG A 147 -31.22 21.72 9.48
C ARG A 147 -30.20 22.72 10.03
N HIS A 148 -29.05 22.89 9.38
CA HIS A 148 -27.96 23.73 9.85
C HIS A 148 -28.09 25.17 9.33
N GLY A 149 -28.84 25.38 8.23
CA GLY A 149 -28.99 26.71 7.59
C GLY A 149 -27.71 27.14 6.85
N LYS A 150 -26.70 26.32 6.78
CA LYS A 150 -25.40 26.53 6.10
C LYS A 150 -24.72 25.22 5.79
N ASP A 151 -23.80 25.25 4.84
CA ASP A 151 -22.93 24.13 4.46
C ASP A 151 -21.68 24.11 5.38
N ASP A 152 -21.79 23.42 6.53
CA ASP A 152 -20.75 23.31 7.55
C ASP A 152 -20.35 21.84 7.82
N PHE A 153 -20.57 20.96 6.85
CA PHE A 153 -20.27 19.54 6.93
C PHE A 153 -19.53 19.08 5.66
N THR A 154 -18.86 17.97 5.76
CA THR A 154 -18.21 17.31 4.61
C THR A 154 -18.72 15.89 4.51
N ILE A 155 -19.23 15.53 3.33
CA ILE A 155 -19.62 14.16 3.02
C ILE A 155 -18.48 13.52 2.24
N THR A 156 -17.98 12.40 2.73
CA THR A 156 -16.94 11.61 2.06
C THR A 156 -17.50 10.22 1.77
N THR A 157 -17.53 9.82 0.53
CA THR A 157 -17.95 8.47 0.14
C THR A 157 -16.78 7.50 0.20
N GLN A 158 -17.08 6.22 0.40
CA GLN A 158 -16.07 5.16 0.33
C GLN A 158 -15.38 5.13 -1.03
N GLN A 159 -16.11 5.41 -2.12
CA GLN A 159 -15.55 5.48 -3.46
C GLN A 159 -14.51 6.60 -3.57
N GLN A 160 -14.83 7.81 -3.11
CA GLN A 160 -13.88 8.93 -3.10
C GLN A 160 -12.60 8.61 -2.29
N MET A 161 -12.74 7.90 -1.16
CA MET A 161 -11.59 7.47 -0.36
C MET A 161 -10.72 6.48 -1.13
N LEU A 162 -11.32 5.52 -1.84
CA LEU A 162 -10.61 4.57 -2.70
C LEU A 162 -9.94 5.27 -3.88
N ASP A 163 -10.59 6.25 -4.50
CA ASP A 163 -10.05 7.02 -5.62
C ASP A 163 -8.82 7.84 -5.18
N VAL A 164 -8.87 8.48 -4.02
CA VAL A 164 -7.72 9.20 -3.45
C VAL A 164 -6.57 8.23 -3.16
N LEU A 165 -6.86 7.07 -2.58
CA LEU A 165 -5.85 6.03 -2.35
C LEU A 165 -5.24 5.54 -3.66
N GLY A 166 -6.09 5.31 -4.69
CA GLY A 166 -5.65 4.95 -6.04
C GLY A 166 -4.70 6.00 -6.62
N GLN A 167 -5.03 7.29 -6.55
CA GLN A 167 -4.17 8.37 -7.03
C GLN A 167 -2.81 8.39 -6.33
N VAL A 168 -2.77 8.18 -5.01
CA VAL A 168 -1.51 8.09 -4.26
C VAL A 168 -0.66 6.91 -4.74
N LEU A 169 -1.29 5.75 -4.94
CA LEU A 169 -0.60 4.56 -5.45
C LEU A 169 -0.09 4.76 -6.89
N ASP A 170 -0.85 5.45 -7.75
CA ASP A 170 -0.44 5.79 -9.11
C ASP A 170 0.79 6.71 -9.12
N VAL A 171 0.80 7.74 -8.27
CA VAL A 171 1.96 8.64 -8.12
C VAL A 171 3.19 7.87 -7.64
N LEU A 172 3.04 6.98 -6.66
CA LEU A 172 4.14 6.14 -6.17
C LEU A 172 4.64 5.19 -7.26
N THR A 173 3.74 4.56 -7.99
CA THR A 173 4.07 3.67 -9.10
C THR A 173 4.82 4.42 -10.21
N PHE A 174 4.35 5.62 -10.56
CA PHE A 174 5.03 6.49 -11.52
C PHE A 174 6.43 6.88 -11.04
N ALA A 175 6.60 7.26 -9.78
CA ALA A 175 7.89 7.62 -9.22
C ALA A 175 8.90 6.45 -9.26
N VAL A 176 8.45 5.24 -8.88
CA VAL A 176 9.27 4.02 -8.96
C VAL A 176 9.62 3.71 -10.42
N GLY A 177 8.63 3.82 -11.34
CA GLY A 177 8.84 3.64 -12.76
C GLY A 177 9.84 4.64 -13.36
N ALA A 178 9.79 5.90 -12.93
CA ALA A 178 10.74 6.94 -13.36
C ALA A 178 12.18 6.63 -12.89
N ILE A 179 12.36 6.20 -11.64
CA ILE A 179 13.67 5.78 -11.12
C ILE A 179 14.20 4.57 -11.89
N GLY A 180 13.33 3.59 -12.17
CA GLY A 180 13.66 2.43 -13.00
C GLY A 180 14.07 2.85 -14.43
N GLY A 181 13.34 3.78 -15.03
CA GLY A 181 13.64 4.33 -16.34
C GLY A 181 15.00 5.04 -16.40
N ILE A 182 15.33 5.85 -15.40
CA ILE A 182 16.66 6.48 -15.29
C ILE A 182 17.75 5.41 -15.17
N SER A 183 17.55 4.38 -14.35
CA SER A 183 18.50 3.27 -14.19
C SER A 183 18.73 2.53 -15.51
N LEU A 184 17.66 2.30 -16.28
CA LEU A 184 17.76 1.70 -17.61
C LEU A 184 18.52 2.58 -18.60
N LEU A 185 18.33 3.90 -18.57
CA LEU A 185 19.11 4.83 -19.40
C LEU A 185 20.61 4.79 -19.07
N VAL A 186 20.96 4.75 -17.79
CA VAL A 186 22.36 4.60 -17.36
C VAL A 186 22.93 3.27 -17.85
N GLY A 187 22.18 2.18 -17.72
CA GLY A 187 22.55 0.87 -18.27
C GLY A 187 22.74 0.88 -19.79
N ALA A 188 21.86 1.57 -20.52
CA ALA A 188 21.99 1.73 -21.99
C ALA A 188 23.30 2.45 -22.36
N ILE A 189 23.64 3.54 -21.66
CA ILE A 189 24.92 4.25 -21.86
C ILE A 189 26.11 3.32 -21.59
N GLY A 190 26.01 2.48 -20.54
CA GLY A 190 27.00 1.46 -20.22
C GLY A 190 27.21 0.47 -21.37
N ILE A 191 26.13 -0.03 -21.96
CA ILE A 191 26.17 -0.94 -23.11
C ILE A 191 26.84 -0.26 -24.31
N VAL A 192 26.44 0.98 -24.66
CA VAL A 192 27.07 1.75 -25.76
C VAL A 192 28.56 1.90 -25.53
N THR A 193 28.97 2.20 -24.30
CA THR A 193 30.38 2.43 -23.94
C THR A 193 31.18 1.14 -24.06
N ILE A 194 30.72 0.05 -23.45
CA ILE A 194 31.39 -1.26 -23.47
C ILE A 194 31.54 -1.77 -24.92
N MET A 195 30.44 -1.72 -25.68
CA MET A 195 30.49 -2.13 -27.09
C MET A 195 31.42 -1.27 -27.94
N THR A 196 31.46 0.05 -27.69
CA THR A 196 32.37 0.94 -28.42
C THR A 196 33.83 0.63 -28.13
N ILE A 197 34.16 0.29 -26.89
CA ILE A 197 35.52 -0.15 -26.49
C ILE A 197 35.82 -1.49 -27.14
N ALA A 198 34.93 -2.48 -27.01
CA ALA A 198 35.12 -3.82 -27.57
C ALA A 198 35.32 -3.79 -29.11
N ILE A 199 34.59 -2.95 -29.82
CA ILE A 199 34.76 -2.75 -31.27
C ILE A 199 36.12 -2.15 -31.59
N LYS A 200 36.60 -1.17 -30.81
CA LYS A 200 37.93 -0.59 -31.00
C LYS A 200 39.04 -1.62 -30.76
N GLU A 201 38.94 -2.44 -29.72
CA GLU A 201 39.90 -3.49 -29.40
C GLU A 201 39.95 -4.60 -30.48
N ARG A 202 38.78 -4.89 -31.12
CA ARG A 202 38.64 -5.91 -32.15
C ARG A 202 38.63 -5.36 -33.57
N THR A 203 39.11 -4.11 -33.79
CA THR A 203 39.07 -3.46 -35.10
C THR A 203 39.78 -4.29 -36.16
N ASN A 204 40.96 -4.87 -35.87
CA ASN A 204 41.70 -5.73 -36.79
C ASN A 204 40.93 -7.01 -37.16
N GLU A 205 40.27 -7.63 -36.16
CA GLU A 205 39.46 -8.86 -36.41
C GLU A 205 38.27 -8.54 -37.31
N ILE A 206 37.61 -7.39 -37.13
CA ILE A 206 36.49 -6.94 -37.96
C ILE A 206 37.00 -6.64 -39.38
N GLY A 207 38.15 -5.98 -39.51
CA GLY A 207 38.81 -5.71 -40.78
C GLY A 207 39.13 -6.99 -41.55
N LEU A 208 39.68 -8.00 -40.87
CA LEU A 208 39.96 -9.32 -41.47
C LEU A 208 38.68 -10.03 -41.94
N LEU A 209 37.64 -10.05 -41.08
CA LEU A 209 36.32 -10.63 -41.48
C LEU A 209 35.76 -9.95 -42.72
N ARG A 210 35.86 -8.65 -42.80
CA ARG A 210 35.38 -7.84 -43.95
C ARG A 210 36.25 -8.12 -45.19
N ALA A 211 37.58 -8.24 -45.05
CA ALA A 211 38.48 -8.56 -46.13
C ALA A 211 38.25 -9.98 -46.67
N LEU A 212 37.82 -10.93 -45.83
CA LEU A 212 37.42 -12.28 -46.23
C LEU A 212 36.02 -12.36 -46.85
N GLY A 213 35.32 -11.22 -47.03
CA GLY A 213 34.05 -11.15 -47.71
C GLY A 213 32.81 -11.12 -46.83
N ALA A 214 32.93 -10.93 -45.52
CA ALA A 214 31.78 -10.78 -44.64
C ALA A 214 30.97 -9.54 -45.05
N LYS A 215 29.63 -9.73 -45.15
CA LYS A 215 28.71 -8.62 -45.47
C LYS A 215 28.53 -7.72 -44.26
N GLN A 216 28.21 -6.45 -44.50
CA GLN A 216 27.91 -5.47 -43.43
C GLN A 216 26.78 -5.95 -42.51
N SER A 217 25.75 -6.61 -43.07
CA SER A 217 24.64 -7.19 -42.29
C SER A 217 25.08 -8.31 -41.35
N GLN A 218 26.07 -9.07 -41.70
CA GLN A 218 26.61 -10.15 -40.88
C GLN A 218 27.39 -9.58 -39.69
N VAL A 219 28.23 -8.57 -39.93
CA VAL A 219 28.93 -7.86 -38.83
C VAL A 219 27.92 -7.15 -37.93
N LEU A 220 26.93 -6.48 -38.48
CA LEU A 220 25.85 -5.83 -37.73
C LEU A 220 25.11 -6.82 -36.86
N SER A 221 24.66 -7.97 -37.41
CA SER A 221 23.92 -8.98 -36.65
C SER A 221 24.76 -9.63 -35.53
N LEU A 222 26.05 -9.78 -35.73
CA LEU A 222 26.97 -10.29 -34.72
C LEU A 222 27.02 -9.39 -33.47
N PHE A 223 27.26 -8.10 -33.67
CA PHE A 223 27.34 -7.14 -32.57
C PHE A 223 25.98 -6.85 -31.94
N LEU A 224 24.87 -6.87 -32.71
CA LEU A 224 23.52 -6.78 -32.14
C LEU A 224 23.21 -8.03 -31.29
N GLY A 225 23.61 -9.21 -31.72
CA GLY A 225 23.51 -10.43 -30.94
C GLY A 225 24.27 -10.34 -29.62
N GLU A 226 25.49 -9.78 -29.64
CA GLU A 226 26.28 -9.56 -28.43
C GLU A 226 25.58 -8.57 -27.46
N ALA A 227 24.99 -7.48 -27.98
CA ALA A 227 24.21 -6.53 -27.18
C ALA A 227 22.96 -7.19 -26.55
N ILE A 228 22.26 -8.05 -27.31
CA ILE A 228 21.09 -8.79 -26.79
C ILE A 228 21.50 -9.76 -25.68
N VAL A 229 22.57 -10.53 -25.88
CA VAL A 229 23.07 -11.47 -24.86
C VAL A 229 23.50 -10.72 -23.60
N LEU A 230 24.22 -9.61 -23.75
CA LEU A 230 24.69 -8.80 -22.63
C LEU A 230 23.53 -8.24 -21.81
N SER A 231 22.50 -7.71 -22.49
CA SER A 231 21.29 -7.17 -21.84
C SER A 231 20.43 -8.25 -21.21
N ALA A 232 20.29 -9.42 -21.86
CA ALA A 232 19.55 -10.54 -21.31
C ALA A 232 20.21 -11.10 -20.02
N VAL A 233 21.52 -11.31 -20.06
CA VAL A 233 22.25 -11.75 -18.85
C VAL A 233 22.17 -10.72 -17.73
N GLY A 234 22.29 -9.43 -18.06
CA GLY A 234 22.11 -8.33 -17.12
C GLY A 234 20.69 -8.28 -16.54
N GLY A 235 19.68 -8.44 -17.39
CA GLY A 235 18.27 -8.44 -17.00
C GLY A 235 17.94 -9.61 -16.07
N VAL A 236 18.31 -10.85 -16.43
CA VAL A 236 18.14 -12.03 -15.57
C VAL A 236 18.85 -11.85 -14.23
N SER A 237 20.09 -11.35 -14.24
CA SER A 237 20.84 -11.09 -13.01
C SER A 237 20.14 -10.06 -12.12
N GLY A 238 19.63 -8.98 -12.72
CA GLY A 238 18.83 -7.97 -12.02
C GLY A 238 17.54 -8.52 -11.45
N LEU A 239 16.82 -9.38 -12.19
CA LEU A 239 15.61 -10.05 -11.71
C LEU A 239 15.90 -10.98 -10.53
N VAL A 240 16.95 -11.78 -10.60
CA VAL A 240 17.35 -12.69 -9.50
C VAL A 240 17.68 -11.87 -8.23
N LEU A 241 18.44 -10.79 -8.37
CA LEU A 241 18.77 -9.90 -7.24
C LEU A 241 17.51 -9.20 -6.69
N GLY A 242 16.66 -8.67 -7.56
CA GLY A 242 15.43 -7.97 -7.15
C GLY A 242 14.46 -8.89 -6.41
N ILE A 243 14.19 -10.08 -6.96
CA ILE A 243 13.33 -11.08 -6.32
C ILE A 243 13.96 -11.58 -5.01
N GLY A 244 15.28 -11.78 -5.00
CA GLY A 244 16.01 -12.21 -3.81
C GLY A 244 15.90 -11.20 -2.66
N ILE A 245 16.09 -9.90 -2.95
CA ILE A 245 15.92 -8.83 -1.96
C ILE A 245 14.47 -8.76 -1.46
N ALA A 246 13.50 -8.85 -2.37
CA ALA A 246 12.08 -8.83 -2.02
C ALA A 246 11.71 -10.00 -1.07
N GLN A 247 12.22 -11.20 -1.32
CA GLN A 247 11.99 -12.35 -0.45
C GLN A 247 12.69 -12.25 0.90
N LEU A 248 13.92 -11.72 0.93
CA LEU A 248 14.62 -11.45 2.19
C LEU A 248 13.85 -10.43 3.04
N LEU A 249 13.29 -9.41 2.40
CA LEU A 249 12.47 -8.42 3.09
C LEU A 249 11.19 -9.04 3.69
N HIS A 250 10.54 -9.93 2.95
CA HIS A 250 9.36 -10.67 3.43
C HIS A 250 9.68 -11.57 4.63
N LEU A 251 10.86 -12.23 4.62
CA LEU A 251 11.31 -13.04 5.76
C LEU A 251 11.58 -12.20 7.00
N ALA A 252 12.14 -10.99 6.80
CA ALA A 252 12.42 -10.07 7.92
C ALA A 252 11.15 -9.38 8.44
N LEU A 253 10.19 -9.10 7.57
CA LEU A 253 8.94 -8.41 7.86
C LEU A 253 7.74 -9.17 7.24
N PRO A 254 7.24 -10.24 7.90
CA PRO A 254 6.16 -11.07 7.36
C PRO A 254 4.84 -10.32 7.10
N ALA A 255 4.68 -9.14 7.69
CA ALA A 255 3.52 -8.27 7.45
C ALA A 255 3.49 -7.64 6.05
N LEU A 256 4.61 -7.66 5.30
CA LEU A 256 4.66 -7.14 3.94
C LEU A 256 4.28 -8.25 2.93
N PRO A 257 3.13 -8.12 2.25
CA PRO A 257 2.75 -9.06 1.21
C PRO A 257 3.64 -8.84 -0.02
N VAL A 258 4.59 -9.76 -0.26
CA VAL A 258 5.41 -9.73 -1.47
C VAL A 258 4.79 -10.67 -2.50
N HIS A 259 4.33 -10.10 -3.61
CA HIS A 259 3.80 -10.83 -4.74
C HIS A 259 4.53 -10.39 -6.02
N THR A 260 5.09 -11.33 -6.74
CA THR A 260 5.81 -11.06 -8.00
C THR A 260 5.07 -11.75 -9.16
N PRO A 261 4.13 -11.07 -9.84
CA PRO A 261 3.42 -11.66 -10.95
C PRO A 261 4.36 -11.95 -12.11
N MET A 262 4.30 -13.16 -12.68
CA MET A 262 5.17 -13.59 -13.80
C MET A 262 5.09 -12.68 -15.03
N LEU A 263 3.94 -12.06 -15.26
CA LEU A 263 3.78 -11.10 -16.35
C LEU A 263 4.77 -9.93 -16.24
N PHE A 264 4.94 -9.36 -15.05
CA PHE A 264 5.89 -8.25 -14.84
C PHE A 264 7.35 -8.68 -14.97
N VAL A 265 7.67 -9.92 -14.59
CA VAL A 265 9.01 -10.51 -14.77
C VAL A 265 9.35 -10.58 -16.25
N VAL A 266 8.43 -11.12 -17.06
CA VAL A 266 8.62 -11.25 -18.52
C VAL A 266 8.67 -9.87 -19.19
N LEU A 267 7.82 -8.93 -18.79
CA LEU A 267 7.82 -7.57 -19.32
C LEU A 267 9.12 -6.84 -18.98
N ALA A 268 9.62 -6.96 -17.76
CA ALA A 268 10.87 -6.33 -17.34
C ALA A 268 12.06 -6.86 -18.17
N GLU A 269 12.15 -8.18 -18.37
CA GLU A 269 13.19 -8.79 -19.20
C GLU A 269 13.07 -8.34 -20.66
N ALA A 270 11.87 -8.34 -21.22
CA ALA A 270 11.63 -7.88 -22.59
C ALA A 270 12.06 -6.42 -22.80
N VAL A 271 11.75 -5.54 -21.83
CA VAL A 271 12.16 -4.13 -21.85
C VAL A 271 13.68 -4.00 -21.74
N ALA A 272 14.33 -4.76 -20.86
CA ALA A 272 15.79 -4.76 -20.71
C ALA A 272 16.48 -5.17 -22.02
N VAL A 273 16.03 -6.25 -22.66
CA VAL A 273 16.55 -6.73 -23.96
C VAL A 273 16.30 -5.71 -25.06
N LEU A 274 15.12 -5.10 -25.12
CA LEU A 274 14.78 -4.06 -26.11
C LEU A 274 15.71 -2.83 -25.98
N ILE A 275 15.94 -2.38 -24.76
CA ILE A 275 16.84 -1.24 -24.49
C ILE A 275 18.28 -1.60 -24.84
N GLY A 276 18.73 -2.81 -24.51
CA GLY A 276 20.06 -3.27 -24.91
C GLY A 276 20.24 -3.37 -26.43
N LEU A 277 19.22 -3.86 -27.14
CA LEU A 277 19.21 -3.87 -28.59
C LEU A 277 19.31 -2.45 -29.16
N LEU A 278 18.47 -1.51 -28.69
CA LEU A 278 18.49 -0.12 -29.15
C LEU A 278 19.84 0.57 -28.86
N ALA A 279 20.40 0.36 -27.68
CA ALA A 279 21.71 0.86 -27.28
C ALA A 279 22.85 0.28 -28.16
N GLY A 280 22.73 -0.99 -28.54
CA GLY A 280 23.70 -1.69 -29.39
C GLY A 280 23.70 -1.27 -30.86
N VAL A 281 22.59 -0.69 -31.36
CA VAL A 281 22.45 -0.36 -32.80
C VAL A 281 23.56 0.60 -33.29
N LEU A 282 23.82 1.66 -32.53
CA LEU A 282 24.78 2.69 -32.96
C LEU A 282 26.23 2.14 -33.03
N PRO A 283 26.78 1.51 -31.99
CA PRO A 283 28.10 0.91 -32.08
C PRO A 283 28.19 -0.23 -33.10
N ALA A 284 27.21 -1.12 -33.18
CA ALA A 284 27.19 -2.20 -34.16
C ALA A 284 27.19 -1.72 -35.61
N ARG A 285 26.45 -0.64 -35.90
CA ARG A 285 26.45 0.00 -37.20
C ARG A 285 27.81 0.61 -37.55
N ARG A 286 28.49 1.23 -36.58
CA ARG A 286 29.86 1.75 -36.76
C ARG A 286 30.83 0.62 -37.10
N ALA A 287 30.76 -0.50 -36.38
CA ALA A 287 31.58 -1.68 -36.68
C ALA A 287 31.35 -2.24 -38.11
N ALA A 288 30.09 -2.34 -38.51
CA ALA A 288 29.71 -2.82 -39.85
C ALA A 288 30.16 -1.93 -41.00
N LEU A 289 30.40 -0.65 -40.76
CA LEU A 289 30.82 0.35 -41.72
C LEU A 289 32.35 0.56 -41.78
N LEU A 290 33.14 -0.14 -40.94
CA LEU A 290 34.61 -0.06 -40.96
C LEU A 290 35.17 -0.44 -42.35
N ASP A 291 36.10 0.39 -42.84
CA ASP A 291 36.85 0.04 -44.05
C ASP A 291 37.90 -1.04 -43.72
N PRO A 292 37.92 -2.17 -44.45
CA PRO A 292 38.90 -3.24 -44.22
C PRO A 292 40.36 -2.79 -44.29
N VAL A 293 40.67 -1.84 -45.20
CA VAL A 293 42.05 -1.34 -45.40
C VAL A 293 42.49 -0.50 -44.18
N ASP A 294 41.62 0.41 -43.74
CA ASP A 294 41.90 1.25 -42.58
C ASP A 294 41.96 0.47 -41.29
N ALA A 295 41.06 -0.53 -41.15
CA ALA A 295 41.00 -1.41 -39.98
C ALA A 295 42.27 -2.28 -39.82
N LEU A 296 42.85 -2.76 -40.91
CA LEU A 296 44.10 -3.55 -40.89
C LEU A 296 45.37 -2.69 -40.79
N ARG A 297 45.26 -1.37 -41.02
CA ARG A 297 46.39 -0.42 -40.97
C ARG A 297 46.50 0.29 -39.62
N SER A 298 45.51 0.18 -38.78
CA SER A 298 45.47 0.75 -37.42
C SER A 298 46.31 -0.11 -36.46
N GLU A 299 47.57 0.21 -36.28
CA GLU A 299 48.38 -0.19 -35.11
C GLU A 299 48.13 0.72 -33.92
#